data_a531d600f22e8aca30c5c9f538287fd6
#
_entry.id   a531d600f22e8aca30c5c9f538287fd6
#
_cell.length_a   1.000
_cell.length_b   1.000
_cell.length_c   1.000
_cell.angle_alpha   90.00
_cell.angle_beta   90.00
_cell.angle_gamma   90.00
#
_symmetry.space_group_name_H-M   'P 1'
#
loop_
_entity.id
_entity.type
_entity.pdbx_description
1 polymer ?
#
loop_
_entity_poly.entity_id
_entity_poly.type
_entity_poly.pdbx_seq_one_letter_code
_entity_poly.pdbx_strand_id
1 'polypeptide(L)'
;LSAPENEALRAEVTEFATAHGMTAIPDQSGTNIDIQIFDLAKAVGQSNFVPKFTDPEKAPVIFVMDYAFGEQAYETMDELLKPYKANRKTPLFLDVHSISIMGKAGILEGGKGDLMIPNAHIFEGSADNYPFTNQLCASDFEGHDLLVLEGAMISVLGTSLQNKDILTYFHESTWNVIGLEMEGVHYQKAIQSASKVRRSIREDVEVNYAYYASDNPLETGSTLASGGLGTTGVKPTYLITEKILTQILNN
;
A
#
# COMPACT_ATOMS: atom_id res chain seq x y z
N LEU A 1 -1.17 10.66 -16.66
CA LEU A 1 -2.23 11.63 -16.29
C LEU A 1 -1.72 12.83 -15.48
N SER A 2 -0.57 12.73 -14.80
CA SER A 2 -0.02 13.83 -13.97
C SER A 2 0.57 15.01 -14.77
N ALA A 3 0.82 14.86 -16.06
CA ALA A 3 1.35 15.93 -16.90
C ALA A 3 0.31 17.02 -17.19
N PRO A 4 0.70 18.29 -17.28
CA PRO A 4 -0.24 19.42 -17.50
C PRO A 4 -1.11 19.26 -18.74
N GLU A 5 -0.58 18.68 -19.83
CA GLU A 5 -1.31 18.43 -21.07
C GLU A 5 -2.48 17.43 -20.90
N ASN A 6 -2.52 16.69 -19.81
CA ASN A 6 -3.57 15.73 -19.51
C ASN A 6 -4.67 16.28 -18.58
N GLU A 7 -4.69 17.58 -18.30
CA GLU A 7 -5.65 18.18 -17.37
C GLU A 7 -7.11 17.95 -17.79
N ALA A 8 -7.41 18.10 -19.07
CA ALA A 8 -8.75 17.87 -19.60
C ALA A 8 -9.17 16.39 -19.43
N LEU A 9 -8.27 15.44 -19.72
CA LEU A 9 -8.52 14.04 -19.53
C LEU A 9 -8.71 13.65 -18.05
N ARG A 10 -7.94 14.28 -17.15
CA ARG A 10 -8.13 14.07 -15.71
C ARG A 10 -9.49 14.56 -15.25
N ALA A 11 -9.92 15.74 -15.73
CA ALA A 11 -11.24 16.26 -15.41
C ALA A 11 -12.36 15.33 -15.89
N GLU A 12 -12.27 14.84 -17.13
CA GLU A 12 -13.22 13.87 -17.69
C GLU A 12 -13.29 12.59 -16.87
N VAL A 13 -12.14 12.00 -16.52
CA VAL A 13 -12.07 10.80 -15.69
C VAL A 13 -12.65 11.04 -14.30
N THR A 14 -12.36 12.19 -13.69
CA THR A 14 -12.88 12.55 -12.36
C THR A 14 -14.41 12.75 -12.40
N GLU A 15 -14.94 13.42 -13.42
CA GLU A 15 -16.37 13.61 -13.60
C GLU A 15 -17.08 12.26 -13.79
N PHE A 16 -16.54 11.40 -14.66
CA PHE A 16 -17.06 10.04 -14.85
C PHE A 16 -17.05 9.24 -13.54
N ALA A 17 -15.93 9.21 -12.82
CA ALA A 17 -15.82 8.46 -11.57
C ALA A 17 -16.79 8.98 -10.51
N THR A 18 -16.94 10.31 -10.40
CA THR A 18 -17.88 10.95 -9.45
C THR A 18 -19.33 10.60 -9.77
N ALA A 19 -19.70 10.60 -11.06
CA ALA A 19 -21.04 10.18 -11.50
C ALA A 19 -21.34 8.69 -11.18
N HIS A 20 -20.30 7.88 -10.98
CA HIS A 20 -20.40 6.43 -10.77
C HIS A 20 -19.91 5.97 -9.38
N GLY A 21 -20.02 6.83 -8.37
CA GLY A 21 -19.85 6.46 -6.97
C GLY A 21 -18.55 6.86 -6.32
N MET A 22 -17.66 7.58 -7.02
CA MET A 22 -16.48 8.16 -6.39
C MET A 22 -16.85 9.41 -5.59
N THR A 23 -16.28 9.54 -4.41
CA THR A 23 -16.26 10.77 -3.61
C THR A 23 -14.81 11.13 -3.30
N ALA A 24 -14.36 12.31 -3.67
CA ALA A 24 -13.04 12.81 -3.33
C ALA A 24 -13.10 13.66 -2.05
N ILE A 25 -12.16 13.43 -1.15
CA ILE A 25 -11.95 14.20 0.08
C ILE A 25 -10.53 14.76 0.02
N PRO A 26 -10.35 15.99 -0.47
CA PRO A 26 -9.04 16.61 -0.55
C PRO A 26 -8.52 16.94 0.86
N ASP A 27 -7.22 16.89 1.03
CA ASP A 27 -6.57 17.27 2.28
C ASP A 27 -6.81 18.76 2.60
N GLN A 28 -7.27 19.00 3.82
CA GLN A 28 -7.47 20.36 4.36
C GLN A 28 -6.58 20.63 5.59
N SER A 29 -5.81 19.64 5.99
CA SER A 29 -5.01 19.69 7.23
C SER A 29 -3.54 19.98 6.98
N GLY A 30 -3.07 19.89 5.74
CA GLY A 30 -1.66 20.04 5.36
C GLY A 30 -0.83 18.76 5.56
N THR A 31 -1.51 17.61 5.71
CA THR A 31 -0.85 16.30 5.80
C THR A 31 -0.44 15.76 4.43
N ASN A 32 -0.94 16.36 3.34
CA ASN A 32 -0.79 15.91 1.95
C ASN A 32 -1.34 14.49 1.72
N ILE A 33 -2.47 14.16 2.37
CA ILE A 33 -3.17 12.88 2.21
C ILE A 33 -4.57 13.16 1.66
N ASP A 34 -4.73 13.01 0.35
CA ASP A 34 -6.03 13.01 -0.30
C ASP A 34 -6.67 11.63 -0.18
N ILE A 35 -8.00 11.61 -0.08
CA ILE A 35 -8.77 10.36 0.01
C ILE A 35 -9.79 10.31 -1.11
N GLN A 36 -9.93 9.14 -1.72
CA GLN A 36 -10.98 8.82 -2.68
C GLN A 36 -11.75 7.61 -2.15
N ILE A 37 -13.07 7.72 -2.15
CA ILE A 37 -13.98 6.66 -1.72
C ILE A 37 -14.77 6.20 -2.93
N PHE A 38 -14.74 4.90 -3.22
CA PHE A 38 -15.48 4.30 -4.32
C PHE A 38 -16.58 3.38 -3.78
N ASP A 39 -17.82 3.78 -3.98
CA ASP A 39 -19.01 2.96 -3.68
C ASP A 39 -19.29 2.06 -4.89
N LEU A 40 -18.87 0.81 -4.82
CA LEU A 40 -18.98 -0.11 -5.95
C LEU A 40 -20.43 -0.50 -6.28
N ALA A 41 -21.38 -0.32 -5.35
CA ALA A 41 -22.79 -0.49 -5.66
C ALA A 41 -23.26 0.47 -6.77
N LYS A 42 -22.67 1.66 -6.84
CA LYS A 42 -22.98 2.67 -7.86
C LYS A 42 -22.20 2.49 -9.16
N ALA A 43 -21.11 1.72 -9.13
CA ALA A 43 -20.26 1.44 -10.30
C ALA A 43 -20.75 0.24 -11.13
N VAL A 44 -21.75 -0.48 -10.67
CA VAL A 44 -22.28 -1.69 -11.34
C VAL A 44 -22.76 -1.38 -12.76
N GLY A 45 -22.32 -2.21 -13.70
CA GLY A 45 -22.72 -2.11 -15.11
C GLY A 45 -21.95 -1.08 -15.95
N GLN A 46 -21.00 -0.34 -15.33
CA GLN A 46 -20.18 0.64 -16.05
C GLN A 46 -18.94 0.00 -16.71
N SER A 47 -18.54 -1.17 -16.25
CA SER A 47 -17.48 -1.96 -16.90
C SER A 47 -17.70 -3.45 -16.68
N ASN A 48 -17.08 -4.28 -17.53
CA ASN A 48 -17.06 -5.73 -17.30
C ASN A 48 -16.13 -6.15 -16.17
N PHE A 49 -15.34 -5.21 -15.64
CA PHE A 49 -14.41 -5.44 -14.54
C PHE A 49 -15.10 -5.43 -13.18
N VAL A 50 -16.14 -4.60 -13.00
CA VAL A 50 -16.91 -4.57 -11.76
C VAL A 50 -18.02 -5.62 -11.82
N PRO A 51 -18.00 -6.65 -10.95
CA PRO A 51 -19.01 -7.69 -10.96
C PRO A 51 -20.40 -7.11 -10.60
N LYS A 52 -21.44 -7.82 -11.02
CA LYS A 52 -22.81 -7.51 -10.60
C LYS A 52 -23.01 -8.05 -9.19
N PHE A 53 -23.15 -7.19 -8.21
CA PHE A 53 -23.52 -7.60 -6.86
C PHE A 53 -25.01 -7.98 -6.83
N THR A 54 -25.29 -9.15 -6.28
CA THR A 54 -26.70 -9.62 -6.10
C THR A 54 -27.41 -8.82 -5.01
N ASP A 55 -26.65 -8.28 -4.08
CA ASP A 55 -27.13 -7.42 -2.99
C ASP A 55 -26.26 -6.16 -2.96
N PRO A 56 -26.79 -4.99 -3.35
CA PRO A 56 -26.04 -3.74 -3.35
C PRO A 56 -25.51 -3.33 -1.97
N GLU A 57 -26.17 -3.76 -0.87
CA GLU A 57 -25.70 -3.46 0.49
C GLU A 57 -24.44 -4.26 0.87
N LYS A 58 -24.13 -5.30 0.11
CA LYS A 58 -22.90 -6.10 0.27
C LYS A 58 -21.79 -5.71 -0.71
N ALA A 59 -22.05 -4.76 -1.60
CA ALA A 59 -21.00 -4.27 -2.49
C ALA A 59 -19.90 -3.60 -1.67
N PRO A 60 -18.62 -3.90 -1.93
CA PRO A 60 -17.55 -3.29 -1.18
C PRO A 60 -17.45 -1.78 -1.44
N VAL A 61 -17.00 -1.07 -0.42
CA VAL A 61 -16.58 0.33 -0.51
C VAL A 61 -15.06 0.36 -0.42
N ILE A 62 -14.40 0.93 -1.42
CA ILE A 62 -12.95 1.03 -1.47
C ILE A 62 -12.52 2.43 -1.05
N PHE A 63 -11.66 2.51 -0.03
CA PHE A 63 -10.97 3.74 0.37
C PHE A 63 -9.57 3.71 -0.25
N VAL A 64 -9.26 4.69 -1.07
CA VAL A 64 -7.92 4.92 -1.59
C VAL A 64 -7.40 6.19 -0.96
N MET A 65 -6.27 6.14 -0.32
CA MET A 65 -5.62 7.31 0.26
C MET A 65 -4.17 7.40 -0.19
N ASP A 66 -3.67 8.62 -0.26
CA ASP A 66 -2.27 8.86 -0.53
C ASP A 66 -1.37 8.20 0.52
N TYR A 67 -0.16 7.89 0.11
CA TYR A 67 0.82 7.23 0.96
C TYR A 67 1.36 8.21 2.00
N ALA A 68 1.16 7.90 3.29
CA ALA A 68 1.71 8.70 4.38
C ALA A 68 3.21 8.44 4.54
N PHE A 69 3.96 9.41 5.04
CA PHE A 69 5.41 9.33 5.19
C PHE A 69 5.83 9.02 6.63
N GLY A 70 6.75 8.05 6.79
CA GLY A 70 7.35 7.71 8.08
C GLY A 70 6.31 7.40 9.16
N GLU A 71 6.46 7.97 10.35
CA GLU A 71 5.56 7.76 11.50
C GLU A 71 4.12 8.25 11.24
N GLN A 72 3.91 9.18 10.32
CA GLN A 72 2.57 9.61 9.90
C GLN A 72 1.73 8.44 9.40
N ALA A 73 2.36 7.42 8.84
CA ALA A 73 1.70 6.18 8.41
C ALA A 73 1.01 5.46 9.58
N TYR A 74 1.66 5.44 10.77
CA TYR A 74 1.02 4.90 11.97
C TYR A 74 -0.18 5.74 12.40
N GLU A 75 0.00 7.05 12.52
CA GLU A 75 -1.05 7.95 13.01
C GLU A 75 -2.28 7.92 12.11
N THR A 76 -2.08 7.99 10.80
CA THR A 76 -3.16 8.00 9.81
C THR A 76 -3.92 6.68 9.82
N MET A 77 -3.22 5.54 9.78
CA MET A 77 -3.85 4.23 9.80
C MET A 77 -4.52 3.95 11.15
N ASP A 78 -3.89 4.32 12.25
CA ASP A 78 -4.43 4.16 13.60
C ASP A 78 -5.74 4.94 13.78
N GLU A 79 -5.78 6.19 13.29
CA GLU A 79 -6.98 7.03 13.38
C GLU A 79 -8.11 6.51 12.48
N LEU A 80 -7.80 6.09 11.25
CA LEU A 80 -8.78 5.50 10.33
C LEU A 80 -9.45 4.25 10.92
N LEU A 81 -8.69 3.41 11.62
CA LEU A 81 -9.16 2.14 12.17
C LEU A 81 -9.76 2.24 13.58
N LYS A 82 -9.89 3.43 14.13
CA LYS A 82 -10.62 3.67 15.40
C LYS A 82 -12.12 3.65 15.22
N PRO A 83 -12.87 3.29 16.26
CA PRO A 83 -14.32 3.43 16.24
C PRO A 83 -14.74 4.89 16.14
N TYR A 84 -15.59 5.21 15.19
CA TYR A 84 -16.15 6.54 15.06
C TYR A 84 -17.23 6.81 16.12
N LYS A 85 -17.14 7.93 16.83
CA LYS A 85 -18.05 8.33 17.92
C LYS A 85 -18.75 9.64 17.57
N ALA A 86 -19.74 9.57 16.70
CA ALA A 86 -20.55 10.75 16.33
C ALA A 86 -21.25 11.41 17.52
N ASN A 87 -21.70 10.63 18.50
CA ASN A 87 -22.51 11.10 19.63
C ASN A 87 -22.16 10.41 20.95
N ARG A 88 -20.96 10.14 21.26
CA ARG A 88 -20.46 9.56 22.54
C ARG A 88 -21.23 8.35 23.13
N LYS A 89 -22.38 7.97 22.57
CA LYS A 89 -23.24 6.91 23.11
C LYS A 89 -23.02 5.55 22.44
N THR A 90 -22.83 5.53 21.13
CA THR A 90 -22.64 4.28 20.40
C THR A 90 -21.52 4.46 19.39
N PRO A 91 -20.41 3.74 19.54
CA PRO A 91 -19.34 3.75 18.55
C PRO A 91 -19.80 3.01 17.29
N LEU A 92 -19.43 3.54 16.11
CA LEU A 92 -19.54 2.87 14.83
C LEU A 92 -18.18 2.27 14.47
N PHE A 93 -18.16 1.02 14.07
CA PHE A 93 -16.98 0.30 13.64
C PHE A 93 -17.01 0.17 12.11
N LEU A 94 -15.87 0.31 11.48
CA LEU A 94 -15.72 -0.06 10.08
C LEU A 94 -15.58 -1.58 9.97
N ASP A 95 -16.33 -2.20 9.07
CA ASP A 95 -16.15 -3.60 8.72
C ASP A 95 -15.06 -3.72 7.65
N VAL A 96 -13.81 -3.67 8.08
CA VAL A 96 -12.64 -3.68 7.22
C VAL A 96 -12.28 -5.12 6.86
N HIS A 97 -12.50 -5.52 5.62
CA HIS A 97 -12.20 -6.85 5.11
C HIS A 97 -10.73 -7.01 4.72
N SER A 98 -10.19 -6.02 4.01
CA SER A 98 -8.79 -6.03 3.59
C SER A 98 -8.14 -4.66 3.66
N ILE A 99 -6.82 -4.64 3.84
CA ILE A 99 -5.98 -3.45 3.79
C ILE A 99 -4.83 -3.75 2.84
N SER A 100 -4.73 -2.94 1.78
CA SER A 100 -3.69 -3.09 0.76
C SER A 100 -2.77 -1.88 0.75
N ILE A 101 -1.47 -2.12 0.80
CA ILE A 101 -0.44 -1.09 0.83
C ILE A 101 0.51 -1.33 -0.34
N MET A 102 0.63 -0.33 -1.19
CA MET A 102 1.52 -0.33 -2.33
C MET A 102 2.44 0.88 -2.26
N GLY A 103 3.73 0.67 -2.41
CA GLY A 103 4.72 1.74 -2.36
C GLY A 103 5.93 1.47 -3.25
N LYS A 104 6.82 2.46 -3.31
CA LYS A 104 8.16 2.28 -3.86
C LYS A 104 9.15 2.04 -2.73
N ALA A 105 10.18 1.22 -2.98
CA ALA A 105 11.18 0.87 -1.99
C ALA A 105 12.54 0.63 -2.63
N GLY A 106 13.60 0.59 -1.84
CA GLY A 106 14.91 0.11 -2.28
C GLY A 106 14.93 -1.42 -2.26
N ILE A 107 15.42 -2.02 -3.33
CA ILE A 107 15.60 -3.47 -3.44
C ILE A 107 17.05 -3.84 -3.12
N LEU A 108 17.31 -4.98 -2.51
CA LEU A 108 18.67 -5.43 -2.20
C LEU A 108 19.22 -6.44 -3.22
N GLU A 109 18.34 -7.05 -4.02
CA GLU A 109 18.68 -7.90 -5.17
C GLU A 109 17.76 -7.54 -6.33
N GLY A 110 18.32 -7.37 -7.52
CA GLY A 110 17.54 -6.94 -8.69
C GLY A 110 17.65 -5.44 -8.97
N GLY A 111 16.71 -4.88 -9.68
CA GLY A 111 16.79 -3.52 -10.21
C GLY A 111 15.46 -2.77 -10.25
N LYS A 112 15.49 -1.58 -10.85
CA LYS A 112 14.32 -0.70 -10.95
C LYS A 112 13.12 -1.38 -11.63
N GLY A 113 11.97 -1.32 -10.95
CA GLY A 113 10.72 -1.88 -11.45
C GLY A 113 10.43 -3.30 -10.99
N ASP A 114 11.41 -4.03 -10.44
CA ASP A 114 11.21 -5.33 -9.83
C ASP A 114 10.32 -5.23 -8.59
N LEU A 115 9.72 -6.35 -8.18
CA LEU A 115 8.72 -6.38 -7.13
C LEU A 115 9.22 -7.04 -5.85
N MET A 116 8.73 -6.55 -4.74
CA MET A 116 8.97 -7.11 -3.41
C MET A 116 7.64 -7.36 -2.71
N ILE A 117 7.42 -8.60 -2.29
CA ILE A 117 6.23 -9.06 -1.56
C ILE A 117 6.67 -9.42 -0.14
N PRO A 118 6.47 -8.53 0.83
CA PRO A 118 6.94 -8.75 2.18
C PRO A 118 6.06 -9.74 2.95
N ASN A 119 6.68 -10.45 3.88
CA ASN A 119 6.04 -11.29 4.89
C ASN A 119 6.31 -10.82 6.32
N ALA A 120 7.18 -9.82 6.47
CA ALA A 120 7.46 -9.15 7.73
C ALA A 120 8.04 -7.76 7.49
N HIS A 121 7.82 -6.84 8.43
CA HIS A 121 8.52 -5.57 8.51
C HIS A 121 9.36 -5.51 9.79
N ILE A 122 10.63 -5.18 9.65
CA ILE A 122 11.61 -5.07 10.74
C ILE A 122 11.94 -3.59 10.91
N PHE A 123 11.90 -3.08 12.13
CA PHE A 123 12.23 -1.69 12.40
C PHE A 123 13.71 -1.53 12.74
N GLU A 124 14.44 -0.78 11.93
CA GLU A 124 15.87 -0.55 12.10
C GLU A 124 16.22 -0.01 13.49
N GLY A 125 15.40 0.89 14.02
CA GLY A 125 15.67 1.60 15.27
C GLY A 125 15.55 0.77 16.55
N SER A 126 14.78 -0.33 16.54
CA SER A 126 14.51 -1.11 17.76
C SER A 126 14.52 -2.63 17.53
N ALA A 127 14.78 -3.10 16.33
CA ALA A 127 14.66 -4.50 15.94
C ALA A 127 13.27 -5.12 16.21
N ASP A 128 12.24 -4.30 16.39
CA ASP A 128 10.86 -4.79 16.41
C ASP A 128 10.53 -5.45 15.07
N ASN A 129 9.88 -6.60 15.15
CA ASN A 129 9.52 -7.39 13.98
C ASN A 129 8.01 -7.60 13.95
N TYR A 130 7.40 -7.27 12.83
CA TYR A 130 5.97 -7.38 12.60
C TYR A 130 5.68 -8.39 11.47
N PRO A 131 5.66 -9.70 11.76
CA PRO A 131 5.31 -10.70 10.77
C PRO A 131 3.80 -10.69 10.48
N PHE A 132 3.45 -11.03 9.25
CA PHE A 132 2.06 -11.14 8.79
C PHE A 132 1.97 -12.14 7.63
N THR A 133 0.76 -12.60 7.35
CA THR A 133 0.47 -13.35 6.13
C THR A 133 0.06 -12.36 5.05
N ASN A 134 0.88 -12.24 4.03
CA ASN A 134 0.56 -11.46 2.85
C ASN A 134 -0.35 -12.31 1.94
N GLN A 135 -1.43 -11.74 1.45
CA GLN A 135 -2.32 -12.43 0.51
C GLN A 135 -1.82 -12.37 -0.93
N LEU A 136 -0.86 -11.47 -1.22
CA LEU A 136 -0.13 -11.46 -2.48
C LEU A 136 1.08 -12.39 -2.39
N CYS A 137 1.44 -13.02 -3.50
CA CYS A 137 2.62 -13.87 -3.63
C CYS A 137 3.31 -13.67 -4.99
N ALA A 138 4.53 -14.17 -5.13
CA ALA A 138 5.31 -14.01 -6.37
C ALA A 138 4.59 -14.61 -7.59
N SER A 139 3.86 -15.71 -7.43
CA SER A 139 3.13 -16.33 -8.52
C SER A 139 1.99 -15.47 -9.09
N ASP A 140 1.51 -14.47 -8.35
CA ASP A 140 0.53 -13.51 -8.87
C ASP A 140 1.07 -12.66 -10.02
N PHE A 141 2.39 -12.56 -10.12
CA PHE A 141 3.10 -11.69 -11.06
C PHE A 141 3.89 -12.47 -12.12
N GLU A 142 3.70 -13.78 -12.21
CA GLU A 142 4.34 -14.61 -13.24
C GLU A 142 3.99 -14.16 -14.66
N GLY A 143 4.95 -14.31 -15.60
CA GLY A 143 4.77 -13.97 -17.02
C GLY A 143 4.91 -12.49 -17.36
N HIS A 144 5.30 -11.64 -16.41
CA HIS A 144 5.43 -10.20 -16.64
C HIS A 144 6.87 -9.70 -16.83
N ASP A 145 7.87 -10.61 -16.95
CA ASP A 145 9.29 -10.27 -17.12
C ASP A 145 9.80 -9.29 -16.03
N LEU A 146 9.48 -9.58 -14.79
CA LEU A 146 9.94 -8.87 -13.60
C LEU A 146 10.48 -9.89 -12.59
N LEU A 147 11.55 -9.53 -11.90
CA LEU A 147 11.96 -10.25 -10.70
C LEU A 147 10.95 -9.95 -9.59
N VAL A 148 10.51 -10.98 -8.89
CA VAL A 148 9.62 -10.85 -7.73
C VAL A 148 10.26 -11.56 -6.55
N LEU A 149 10.57 -10.80 -5.52
CA LEU A 149 11.20 -11.31 -4.30
C LEU A 149 10.15 -11.42 -3.19
N GLU A 150 10.24 -12.48 -2.40
CA GLU A 150 9.47 -12.67 -1.17
C GLU A 150 10.41 -12.74 0.04
N GLY A 151 10.12 -11.98 1.10
CA GLY A 151 10.95 -11.96 2.29
C GLY A 151 10.60 -10.85 3.26
N ALA A 152 11.50 -10.57 4.21
CA ALA A 152 11.32 -9.45 5.11
C ALA A 152 11.72 -8.12 4.46
N MET A 153 11.05 -7.03 4.85
CA MET A 153 11.46 -5.66 4.57
C MET A 153 12.01 -5.00 5.83
N ILE A 154 12.98 -4.11 5.68
CA ILE A 154 13.44 -3.27 6.78
C ILE A 154 12.88 -1.85 6.64
N SER A 155 12.20 -1.36 7.68
CA SER A 155 11.79 0.04 7.77
C SER A 155 12.92 0.85 8.38
N VAL A 156 13.54 1.67 7.54
CA VAL A 156 14.68 2.51 7.91
C VAL A 156 14.25 3.90 8.37
N LEU A 157 15.06 4.52 9.23
CA LEU A 157 14.77 5.85 9.79
C LEU A 157 15.07 7.01 8.82
N GLY A 158 15.81 6.77 7.77
CA GLY A 158 16.18 7.82 6.82
C GLY A 158 16.71 7.29 5.50
N THR A 159 16.74 8.18 4.50
CA THR A 159 17.13 7.85 3.12
C THR A 159 18.53 8.30 2.74
N SER A 160 19.14 9.22 3.50
CA SER A 160 20.35 9.93 3.08
C SER A 160 21.65 9.22 3.44
N LEU A 161 21.63 8.43 4.50
CA LEU A 161 22.83 7.78 5.04
C LEU A 161 22.52 6.30 5.29
N GLN A 162 22.52 5.51 4.22
CA GLN A 162 22.36 4.08 4.32
C GLN A 162 23.72 3.42 4.50
N ASN A 163 23.85 2.64 5.55
CA ASN A 163 25.05 1.88 5.81
C ASN A 163 25.01 0.58 5.02
N LYS A 164 25.87 0.47 3.99
CA LYS A 164 25.94 -0.73 3.14
C LYS A 164 26.26 -2.01 3.93
N ASP A 165 27.12 -1.93 4.94
CA ASP A 165 27.48 -3.11 5.73
C ASP A 165 26.29 -3.64 6.52
N ILE A 166 25.45 -2.74 7.05
CA ILE A 166 24.19 -3.11 7.74
C ILE A 166 23.21 -3.73 6.74
N LEU A 167 23.00 -3.11 5.58
CA LEU A 167 22.10 -3.64 4.56
C LEU A 167 22.56 -5.01 4.05
N THR A 168 23.86 -5.17 3.80
CA THR A 168 24.45 -6.46 3.40
C THR A 168 24.21 -7.51 4.50
N TYR A 169 24.46 -7.15 5.77
CA TYR A 169 24.18 -8.06 6.89
C TYR A 169 22.73 -8.53 6.93
N PHE A 170 21.75 -7.62 6.81
CA PHE A 170 20.35 -8.00 6.81
C PHE A 170 19.98 -8.85 5.61
N HIS A 171 20.55 -8.58 4.45
CA HIS A 171 20.30 -9.35 3.22
C HIS A 171 20.89 -10.75 3.29
N GLU A 172 22.16 -10.89 3.71
CA GLU A 172 22.88 -12.16 3.74
C GLU A 172 22.60 -13.02 4.98
N SER A 173 21.96 -12.44 6.01
CA SER A 173 21.63 -13.12 7.25
C SER A 173 20.36 -13.98 7.13
N THR A 174 20.05 -14.70 8.20
CA THR A 174 18.80 -15.47 8.31
C THR A 174 17.53 -14.62 8.30
N TRP A 175 17.65 -13.29 8.38
CA TRP A 175 16.53 -12.36 8.23
C TRP A 175 15.98 -12.33 6.80
N ASN A 176 16.85 -12.65 5.81
CA ASN A 176 16.49 -12.65 4.39
C ASN A 176 15.73 -11.37 3.98
N VAL A 177 16.31 -10.21 4.30
CA VAL A 177 15.72 -8.92 3.95
C VAL A 177 15.89 -8.70 2.46
N ILE A 178 14.77 -8.47 1.77
CA ILE A 178 14.71 -8.28 0.32
C ILE A 178 14.75 -6.81 -0.10
N GLY A 179 14.43 -5.90 0.81
CA GLY A 179 14.40 -4.48 0.51
C GLY A 179 14.19 -3.62 1.75
N LEU A 180 14.19 -2.31 1.52
CA LEU A 180 14.04 -1.30 2.56
C LEU A 180 13.06 -0.21 2.15
N GLU A 181 12.29 0.26 3.12
CA GLU A 181 11.30 1.32 3.01
C GLU A 181 11.23 2.10 4.34
N MET A 182 10.31 3.02 4.52
CA MET A 182 10.26 3.89 5.70
C MET A 182 8.93 3.84 6.46
N GLU A 183 7.93 3.11 6.00
CA GLU A 183 6.54 3.19 6.47
C GLU A 183 5.91 1.86 6.86
N GLY A 184 6.40 0.75 6.33
CA GLY A 184 5.76 -0.57 6.45
C GLY A 184 5.56 -1.02 7.89
N VAL A 185 6.56 -0.84 8.75
CA VAL A 185 6.46 -1.09 10.20
C VAL A 185 5.34 -0.27 10.82
N HIS A 186 5.23 0.99 10.45
CA HIS A 186 4.26 1.92 11.02
C HIS A 186 2.83 1.53 10.66
N TYR A 187 2.57 1.22 9.39
CA TYR A 187 1.29 0.68 8.94
C TYR A 187 0.96 -0.64 9.63
N GLN A 188 1.90 -1.59 9.63
CA GLN A 188 1.65 -2.93 10.18
C GLN A 188 1.41 -2.90 11.69
N LYS A 189 2.11 -2.06 12.42
CA LYS A 189 1.89 -1.81 13.85
C LYS A 189 0.48 -1.27 14.12
N ALA A 190 0.00 -0.32 13.33
CA ALA A 190 -1.34 0.23 13.46
C ALA A 190 -2.42 -0.81 13.17
N ILE A 191 -2.26 -1.60 12.09
CA ILE A 191 -3.17 -2.68 11.72
C ILE A 191 -3.24 -3.75 12.81
N GLN A 192 -2.11 -4.21 13.31
CA GLN A 192 -2.08 -5.20 14.40
C GLN A 192 -2.66 -4.64 15.70
N SER A 193 -2.40 -3.38 16.01
CA SER A 193 -3.02 -2.70 17.14
C SER A 193 -4.54 -2.66 17.03
N ALA A 194 -5.07 -2.32 15.87
CA ALA A 194 -6.50 -2.24 15.61
C ALA A 194 -7.18 -3.62 15.64
N SER A 195 -6.59 -4.62 14.97
CA SER A 195 -7.19 -5.96 14.83
C SER A 195 -7.02 -6.82 16.07
N LYS A 196 -5.79 -6.93 16.62
CA LYS A 196 -5.47 -7.89 17.69
C LYS A 196 -5.60 -7.31 19.09
N VAL A 197 -5.32 -6.02 19.29
CA VAL A 197 -5.29 -5.40 20.62
C VAL A 197 -6.61 -4.69 20.92
N ARG A 198 -6.97 -3.69 20.12
CA ARG A 198 -8.20 -2.92 20.32
C ARG A 198 -9.46 -3.66 19.84
N ARG A 199 -9.31 -4.54 18.88
CA ARG A 199 -10.41 -5.23 18.19
C ARG A 199 -11.43 -4.23 17.64
N SER A 200 -10.93 -3.13 17.09
CA SER A 200 -11.75 -2.10 16.44
C SER A 200 -12.06 -2.44 14.98
N ILE A 201 -11.35 -3.38 14.40
CA ILE A 201 -11.62 -4.03 13.12
C ILE A 201 -11.56 -5.54 13.31
N ARG A 202 -11.86 -6.31 12.28
CA ARG A 202 -11.79 -7.78 12.28
C ARG A 202 -10.39 -8.26 12.64
N GLU A 203 -10.30 -9.34 13.40
CA GLU A 203 -9.02 -9.98 13.75
C GLU A 203 -8.39 -10.68 12.54
N ASP A 204 -9.23 -11.17 11.63
CA ASP A 204 -8.88 -11.87 10.39
C ASP A 204 -8.81 -10.93 9.17
N VAL A 205 -8.61 -9.64 9.37
CA VAL A 205 -8.42 -8.68 8.28
C VAL A 205 -7.29 -9.14 7.36
N GLU A 206 -7.58 -9.20 6.07
CA GLU A 206 -6.61 -9.54 5.05
C GLU A 206 -5.64 -8.39 4.83
N VAL A 207 -4.35 -8.69 4.70
CA VAL A 207 -3.32 -7.68 4.52
C VAL A 207 -2.52 -7.98 3.26
N ASN A 208 -2.40 -6.97 2.39
CA ASN A 208 -1.66 -7.03 1.15
C ASN A 208 -0.58 -5.96 1.15
N TYR A 209 0.66 -6.36 0.96
CA TYR A 209 1.76 -5.44 0.72
C TYR A 209 2.47 -5.80 -0.56
N ALA A 210 2.74 -4.81 -1.39
CA ALA A 210 3.62 -4.95 -2.54
C ALA A 210 4.40 -3.67 -2.76
N TYR A 211 5.70 -3.80 -2.94
CA TYR A 211 6.57 -2.69 -3.27
C TYR A 211 7.21 -2.90 -4.64
N TYR A 212 7.45 -1.80 -5.34
CA TYR A 212 8.23 -1.82 -6.56
C TYR A 212 9.55 -1.07 -6.36
N ALA A 213 10.62 -1.61 -6.94
CA ALA A 213 11.97 -1.11 -6.74
C ALA A 213 12.18 0.25 -7.40
N SER A 214 12.61 1.23 -6.62
CA SER A 214 13.07 2.54 -7.11
C SER A 214 14.56 2.55 -7.41
N ASP A 215 15.32 1.77 -6.67
CA ASP A 215 16.79 1.73 -6.70
C ASP A 215 17.30 0.50 -5.96
N ASN A 216 18.59 0.20 -6.13
CA ASN A 216 19.30 -0.80 -5.34
C ASN A 216 20.45 -0.10 -4.57
N PRO A 217 20.32 0.10 -3.25
CA PRO A 217 21.31 0.83 -2.46
C PRO A 217 22.63 0.06 -2.26
N LEU A 218 22.68 -1.23 -2.57
CA LEU A 218 23.91 -2.01 -2.57
C LEU A 218 24.74 -1.73 -3.83
N GLU A 219 24.12 -1.24 -4.90
CA GLU A 219 24.83 -0.82 -6.10
C GLU A 219 25.47 0.56 -5.93
N THR A 220 26.60 0.77 -6.61
CA THR A 220 27.34 2.03 -6.50
C THR A 220 26.57 3.17 -7.15
N GLY A 221 26.37 4.27 -6.39
CA GLY A 221 25.70 5.48 -6.88
C GLY A 221 24.17 5.45 -6.83
N SER A 222 23.58 4.40 -6.27
CA SER A 222 22.16 4.29 -6.06
C SER A 222 21.78 4.59 -4.59
N THR A 223 20.75 5.42 -4.37
CA THR A 223 20.19 5.70 -3.04
C THR A 223 18.67 5.88 -3.15
N LEU A 224 17.92 5.63 -2.08
CA LEU A 224 16.46 5.83 -2.02
C LEU A 224 16.01 7.23 -2.48
N ALA A 225 16.90 8.21 -2.41
CA ALA A 225 16.66 9.59 -2.83
C ALA A 225 17.10 9.88 -4.28
N SER A 226 17.75 8.95 -4.98
CA SER A 226 18.44 9.18 -6.24
C SER A 226 17.55 9.22 -7.48
N GLY A 227 16.50 9.99 -7.45
CA GLY A 227 15.76 10.36 -8.66
C GLY A 227 14.44 9.65 -8.88
N GLY A 228 13.66 10.16 -9.84
CA GLY A 228 12.39 9.60 -10.22
C GLY A 228 12.55 8.28 -11.00
N LEU A 229 11.55 7.41 -10.87
CA LEU A 229 11.45 6.17 -11.64
C LEU A 229 11.19 6.40 -13.14
N GLY A 230 10.77 7.63 -13.51
CA GLY A 230 10.31 7.90 -14.86
C GLY A 230 9.16 6.96 -15.25
N THR A 231 9.25 6.38 -16.43
CA THR A 231 8.22 5.41 -16.92
C THR A 231 8.41 4.00 -16.36
N THR A 232 9.54 3.69 -15.72
CA THR A 232 9.83 2.34 -15.20
C THR A 232 8.85 1.92 -14.10
N GLY A 233 8.37 2.86 -13.27
CA GLY A 233 7.40 2.60 -12.22
C GLY A 233 5.96 2.35 -12.72
N VAL A 234 5.66 2.63 -13.98
CA VAL A 234 4.29 2.53 -14.51
C VAL A 234 3.81 1.08 -14.54
N LYS A 235 4.58 0.19 -15.15
CA LYS A 235 4.23 -1.23 -15.27
C LYS A 235 3.98 -1.89 -13.91
N PRO A 236 4.92 -1.85 -12.94
CA PRO A 236 4.71 -2.49 -11.66
C PRO A 236 3.53 -1.90 -10.88
N THR A 237 3.32 -0.57 -10.93
CA THR A 237 2.17 0.07 -10.29
C THR A 237 0.85 -0.48 -10.83
N TYR A 238 0.71 -0.59 -12.16
CA TYR A 238 -0.51 -1.14 -12.74
C TYR A 238 -0.72 -2.60 -12.40
N LEU A 239 0.34 -3.43 -12.42
CA LEU A 239 0.25 -4.85 -12.10
C LEU A 239 -0.20 -5.08 -10.65
N ILE A 240 0.41 -4.36 -9.69
CA ILE A 240 0.02 -4.45 -8.28
C ILE A 240 -1.43 -4.01 -8.10
N THR A 241 -1.81 -2.87 -8.70
CA THR A 241 -3.18 -2.35 -8.61
C THR A 241 -4.20 -3.34 -9.16
N GLU A 242 -3.92 -3.94 -10.33
CA GLU A 242 -4.80 -4.94 -10.94
C GLU A 242 -4.99 -6.16 -10.03
N LYS A 243 -3.91 -6.65 -9.40
CA LYS A 243 -3.99 -7.80 -8.49
C LYS A 243 -4.78 -7.48 -7.23
N ILE A 244 -4.53 -6.32 -6.60
CA ILE A 244 -5.30 -5.87 -5.44
C ILE A 244 -6.78 -5.75 -5.77
N LEU A 245 -7.12 -5.08 -6.87
CA LEU A 245 -8.52 -4.92 -7.29
C LEU A 245 -9.16 -6.27 -7.61
N THR A 246 -8.44 -7.18 -8.26
CA THR A 246 -8.93 -8.52 -8.55
C THR A 246 -9.26 -9.30 -7.28
N GLN A 247 -8.44 -9.20 -6.24
CA GLN A 247 -8.74 -9.81 -4.94
C GLN A 247 -9.97 -9.20 -4.29
N ILE A 248 -10.07 -7.87 -4.24
CA ILE A 248 -11.23 -7.16 -3.66
C ILE A 248 -12.53 -7.53 -4.35
N LEU A 249 -12.51 -7.69 -5.67
CA LEU A 249 -13.71 -7.92 -6.48
C LEU A 249 -14.13 -9.40 -6.55
N ASN A 250 -13.24 -10.33 -6.18
CA ASN A 250 -13.52 -11.78 -6.19
C ASN A 250 -13.87 -12.33 -4.79
N ASN A 251 -13.70 -11.55 -3.74
CA ASN A 251 -14.12 -11.85 -2.37
C ASN A 251 -15.55 -11.33 -2.12
#